data_c696c5dab88d102b16fa057af31078d2
#
_entry.id   c696c5dab88d102b16fa057af31078d2
#
_cell.length_a   1.000
_cell.length_b   1.000
_cell.length_c   1.000
_cell.angle_alpha   90.00
_cell.angle_beta   90.00
_cell.angle_gamma   90.00
#
_symmetry.space_group_name_H-M   'P 1'
#
loop_
_entity.id
_entity.type
_entity.pdbx_description
1 polymer ?
#
loop_
_entity_poly.entity_id
_entity_poly.type
_entity_poly.pdbx_seq_one_letter_code
_entity_poly.pdbx_strand_id
1 'polypeptide(L)'
;MNEAHITIIGWIAAEPYYSVTANGTPFLSLRVGCTPRRYDRQTGQWQDVDTMFLTVNCWRGLADNINASEFQRGHPVLVTGRLRIRQYERDGQWRFSAEIEATTVGHDLSRGTADFRPVHRGGALTDEDRQEAREAADQWALTPSTEEEAKQAA
;
A
#
# COMPACT_ATOMS: atom_id res chain seq x y z
N MET A 1 6.51 20.09 10.06
CA MET A 1 5.59 19.24 10.84
C MET A 1 6.29 17.95 11.22
N ASN A 2 6.15 17.57 12.47
CA ASN A 2 6.84 16.37 12.98
C ASN A 2 5.86 15.19 12.93
N GLU A 3 5.94 14.39 11.89
CA GLU A 3 5.10 13.22 11.68
C GLU A 3 5.97 11.99 11.44
N ALA A 4 5.59 10.85 12.01
CA ALA A 4 6.25 9.59 11.74
C ALA A 4 5.62 8.93 10.51
N HIS A 5 6.36 8.84 9.43
CA HIS A 5 5.97 8.11 8.24
C HIS A 5 6.60 6.72 8.24
N ILE A 6 5.81 5.71 7.93
CA ILE A 6 6.29 4.34 7.81
C ILE A 6 5.78 3.67 6.54
N THR A 7 6.53 2.71 6.08
CA THR A 7 6.12 1.79 5.02
C THR A 7 6.15 0.38 5.59
N ILE A 8 5.07 -0.36 5.39
CA ILE A 8 4.96 -1.76 5.81
C ILE A 8 4.65 -2.66 4.63
N ILE A 9 5.16 -3.87 4.69
CA ILE A 9 4.87 -4.96 3.77
C ILE A 9 4.31 -6.11 4.60
N GLY A 10 3.16 -6.63 4.17
CA GLY A 10 2.51 -7.70 4.89
C GLY A 10 1.35 -8.29 4.11
N TRP A 11 0.39 -8.83 4.80
CA TRP A 11 -0.84 -9.37 4.21
C TRP A 11 -2.07 -8.88 4.94
N ILE A 12 -3.20 -8.87 4.25
CA ILE A 12 -4.49 -8.53 4.86
C ILE A 12 -4.91 -9.69 5.78
N ALA A 13 -5.01 -9.41 7.07
CA ALA A 13 -5.26 -10.42 8.09
C ALA A 13 -6.75 -10.68 8.37
N ALA A 14 -7.63 -9.76 7.97
CA ALA A 14 -9.07 -9.86 8.11
C ALA A 14 -9.76 -9.22 6.90
N GLU A 15 -11.03 -9.55 6.68
CA GLU A 15 -11.80 -8.91 5.61
C GLU A 15 -11.81 -7.39 5.78
N PRO A 16 -11.58 -6.62 4.70
CA PRO A 16 -11.65 -5.17 4.73
C PRO A 16 -13.02 -4.66 5.18
N TYR A 17 -13.02 -3.64 6.01
CA TYR A 17 -14.24 -2.99 6.46
C TYR A 17 -14.41 -1.64 5.76
N TYR A 18 -15.43 -1.51 4.94
CA TYR A 18 -15.78 -0.28 4.24
C TYR A 18 -17.04 0.34 4.80
N SER A 19 -17.04 1.65 5.00
CA SER A 19 -18.22 2.41 5.40
C SER A 19 -18.17 3.85 4.88
N VAL A 20 -19.31 4.52 4.97
CA VAL A 20 -19.42 5.94 4.67
C VAL A 20 -19.81 6.65 5.95
N THR A 21 -19.07 7.69 6.33
CA THR A 21 -19.36 8.47 7.53
C THR A 21 -20.64 9.29 7.39
N ALA A 22 -21.17 9.82 8.51
CA ALA A 22 -22.35 10.67 8.50
C ALA A 22 -22.22 11.90 7.57
N ASN A 23 -21.00 12.37 7.34
CA ASN A 23 -20.69 13.47 6.42
C ASN A 23 -20.52 13.02 4.95
N GLY A 24 -20.78 11.77 4.64
CA GLY A 24 -20.62 11.23 3.29
C GLY A 24 -19.17 10.93 2.90
N THR A 25 -18.24 10.87 3.84
CA THR A 25 -16.83 10.56 3.58
C THR A 25 -16.59 9.06 3.57
N PRO A 26 -16.08 8.47 2.47
CA PRO A 26 -15.71 7.07 2.44
C PRO A 26 -14.56 6.76 3.40
N PHE A 27 -14.68 5.65 4.08
CA PHE A 27 -13.70 5.12 5.03
C PHE A 27 -13.53 3.62 4.82
N LEU A 28 -12.30 3.15 4.84
CA LEU A 28 -12.00 1.73 4.79
C LEU A 28 -10.87 1.41 5.78
N SER A 29 -11.07 0.35 6.54
CA SER A 29 -10.08 -0.16 7.48
C SER A 29 -9.58 -1.53 7.04
N LEU A 30 -8.25 -1.66 7.03
CA LEU A 30 -7.56 -2.92 6.80
C LEU A 30 -6.86 -3.36 8.09
N ARG A 31 -6.85 -4.66 8.33
CA ARG A 31 -5.97 -5.26 9.32
C ARG A 31 -4.80 -5.91 8.60
N VAL A 32 -3.60 -5.39 8.80
CA VAL A 32 -2.40 -5.87 8.10
C VAL A 32 -1.49 -6.58 9.09
N GLY A 33 -1.14 -7.81 8.76
CA GLY A 33 -0.18 -8.62 9.50
C GLY A 33 1.20 -8.56 8.87
N CYS A 34 2.22 -8.34 9.68
CA CYS A 34 3.62 -8.36 9.29
C CYS A 34 4.35 -9.37 10.16
N THR A 35 4.97 -10.37 9.55
CA THR A 35 5.80 -11.34 10.26
C THR A 35 7.26 -11.13 9.87
N PRO A 36 8.07 -10.47 10.71
CA PRO A 36 9.49 -10.35 10.46
C PRO A 36 10.16 -11.72 10.49
N ARG A 37 11.16 -11.94 9.64
CA ARG A 37 12.00 -13.14 9.66
C ARG A 37 13.39 -12.76 10.17
N ARG A 38 13.90 -13.57 11.07
CA ARG A 38 15.24 -13.42 11.64
C ARG A 38 16.08 -14.64 11.29
N TYR A 39 17.29 -14.40 10.83
CA TYR A 39 18.24 -15.48 10.63
C TYR A 39 18.89 -15.86 11.97
N ASP A 40 18.72 -17.10 12.37
CA ASP A 40 19.38 -17.67 13.54
C ASP A 40 20.75 -18.24 13.13
N ARG A 41 21.81 -17.57 13.59
CA ARG A 41 23.19 -17.98 13.30
C ARG A 41 23.60 -19.31 13.97
N GLN A 42 22.92 -19.70 15.04
CA GLN A 42 23.22 -20.94 15.75
C GLN A 42 22.65 -22.16 15.02
N THR A 43 21.43 -22.04 14.50
CA THR A 43 20.75 -23.11 13.76
C THR A 43 20.97 -23.05 12.26
N GLY A 44 21.44 -21.90 11.73
CA GLY A 44 21.59 -21.67 10.30
C GLY A 44 20.25 -21.55 9.56
N GLN A 45 19.15 -21.28 10.25
CA GLN A 45 17.81 -21.24 9.70
C GLN A 45 17.16 -19.88 9.88
N TRP A 46 16.26 -19.55 8.97
CA TRP A 46 15.36 -18.42 9.09
C TRP A 46 14.17 -18.78 9.97
N GLN A 47 13.95 -17.99 11.01
CA GLN A 47 12.84 -18.15 11.95
C GLN A 47 11.88 -16.98 11.83
N ASP A 48 10.58 -17.27 11.91
CA ASP A 48 9.56 -16.24 12.00
C ASP A 48 9.54 -15.66 13.42
N VAL A 49 9.54 -14.34 13.51
CA VAL A 49 9.35 -13.63 14.78
C VAL A 49 7.84 -13.36 14.95
N ASP A 50 7.44 -12.93 16.14
CA ASP A 50 6.04 -12.63 16.42
C ASP A 50 5.42 -11.68 15.38
N THR A 51 4.23 -12.04 14.89
CA THR A 51 3.50 -11.24 13.95
C THR A 51 2.99 -9.96 14.59
N MET A 52 3.28 -8.83 13.95
CA MET A 52 2.66 -7.56 14.27
C MET A 52 1.38 -7.38 13.48
N PHE A 53 0.32 -6.92 14.15
CA PHE A 53 -0.92 -6.52 13.49
C PHE A 53 -1.13 -5.03 13.60
N LEU A 54 -1.31 -4.37 12.46
CA LEU A 54 -1.51 -2.95 12.36
C LEU A 54 -2.87 -2.65 11.73
N THR A 55 -3.58 -1.68 12.29
CA THR A 55 -4.79 -1.16 11.67
C THR A 55 -4.41 -0.06 10.68
N VAL A 56 -4.88 -0.20 9.44
CA VAL A 56 -4.63 0.75 8.36
C VAL A 56 -5.93 1.44 8.01
N ASN A 57 -6.00 2.74 8.22
CA ASN A 57 -7.17 3.56 7.94
C ASN A 57 -6.98 4.30 6.62
N CYS A 58 -7.93 4.12 5.72
CA CYS A 58 -7.96 4.71 4.40
C CYS A 58 -9.19 5.61 4.25
N TRP A 59 -9.04 6.76 3.62
CA TRP A 59 -10.07 7.76 3.50
C TRP A 59 -10.34 8.20 2.06
N ARG A 60 -11.56 8.61 1.79
CA ARG A 60 -11.98 9.23 0.52
C ARG A 60 -11.69 8.33 -0.68
N GLY A 61 -11.07 8.88 -1.72
CA GLY A 61 -10.80 8.15 -2.96
C GLY A 61 -9.93 6.90 -2.79
N LEU A 62 -9.01 6.89 -1.84
CA LEU A 62 -8.22 5.69 -1.51
C LEU A 62 -9.13 4.57 -0.97
N ALA A 63 -10.06 4.91 -0.07
CA ALA A 63 -11.02 3.95 0.46
C ALA A 63 -11.93 3.37 -0.64
N ASP A 64 -12.46 4.24 -1.52
CA ASP A 64 -13.29 3.81 -2.63
C ASP A 64 -12.55 2.90 -3.60
N ASN A 65 -11.32 3.25 -3.95
CA ASN A 65 -10.51 2.47 -4.89
C ASN A 65 -10.11 1.11 -4.32
N ILE A 66 -9.76 1.03 -3.04
CA ILE A 66 -9.47 -0.26 -2.39
C ILE A 66 -10.72 -1.13 -2.37
N ASN A 67 -11.87 -0.55 -2.04
CA ASN A 67 -13.14 -1.27 -2.05
C ASN A 67 -13.49 -1.81 -3.44
N ALA A 68 -13.32 -0.98 -4.49
CA ALA A 68 -13.54 -1.38 -5.87
C ALA A 68 -12.50 -2.38 -6.42
N SER A 69 -11.31 -2.43 -5.81
CA SER A 69 -10.23 -3.35 -6.19
C SER A 69 -10.35 -4.74 -5.57
N GLU A 70 -11.39 -4.97 -4.78
CA GLU A 70 -11.70 -6.27 -4.18
C GLU A 70 -10.53 -6.87 -3.37
N PHE A 71 -9.86 -6.05 -2.59
CA PHE A 71 -8.85 -6.54 -1.65
C PHE A 71 -9.47 -7.53 -0.68
N GLN A 72 -8.84 -8.67 -0.50
CA GLN A 72 -9.35 -9.77 0.33
C GLN A 72 -8.33 -10.18 1.38
N ARG A 73 -8.81 -10.86 2.40
CA ARG A 73 -7.96 -11.52 3.38
C ARG A 73 -6.94 -12.43 2.70
N GLY A 74 -5.69 -12.34 3.13
CA GLY A 74 -4.58 -13.11 2.57
C GLY A 74 -3.83 -12.41 1.44
N HIS A 75 -4.38 -11.34 0.85
CA HIS A 75 -3.70 -10.60 -0.20
C HIS A 75 -2.44 -9.90 0.34
N PRO A 76 -1.30 -10.00 -0.36
CA PRO A 76 -0.08 -9.29 -0.01
C PRO A 76 -0.23 -7.81 -0.33
N VAL A 77 0.17 -6.96 0.61
CA VAL A 77 0.02 -5.51 0.49
C VAL A 77 1.27 -4.76 0.91
N LEU A 78 1.44 -3.61 0.28
CA LEU A 78 2.39 -2.56 0.64
C LEU A 78 1.58 -1.33 1.07
N VAL A 79 1.88 -0.79 2.24
CA VAL A 79 1.19 0.37 2.79
C VAL A 79 2.20 1.42 3.22
N THR A 80 1.96 2.66 2.81
CA THR A 80 2.72 3.82 3.28
C THR A 80 1.76 4.84 3.89
N GLY A 81 2.13 5.39 5.02
CA GLY A 81 1.32 6.40 5.69
C GLY A 81 1.91 6.91 6.99
N ARG A 82 1.11 7.65 7.71
CA ARG A 82 1.46 8.22 9.00
C ARG A 82 1.16 7.24 10.12
N LEU A 83 2.17 6.97 10.95
CA LEU A 83 1.98 6.15 12.15
C LEU A 83 1.32 6.99 13.25
N ARG A 84 0.28 6.44 13.83
CA ARG A 84 -0.39 6.97 15.03
C ARG A 84 -0.47 5.90 16.08
N ILE A 85 -0.06 6.25 17.29
CA ILE A 85 -0.25 5.40 18.48
C ILE A 85 -1.42 5.99 19.26
N ARG A 86 -2.50 5.23 19.37
CA ARG A 86 -3.64 5.59 20.22
C ARG A 86 -3.52 4.90 21.57
N GLN A 87 -3.67 5.69 22.61
CA GLN A 87 -3.88 5.19 23.95
C GLN A 87 -5.37 5.14 24.24
N TYR A 88 -5.82 4.06 24.81
CA TYR A 88 -7.20 3.92 25.30
C TYR A 88 -7.25 3.07 26.56
N GLU A 89 -8.22 3.34 27.39
CA GLU A 89 -8.48 2.57 28.60
C GLU A 89 -9.56 1.54 28.33
N ARG A 90 -9.29 0.29 28.69
CA ARG A 90 -10.25 -0.80 28.65
C ARG A 90 -10.11 -1.67 29.88
N ASP A 91 -11.21 -1.90 30.60
CA ASP A 91 -11.25 -2.71 31.82
C ASP A 91 -10.25 -2.21 32.90
N GLY A 92 -10.12 -0.89 33.07
CA GLY A 92 -9.21 -0.24 34.00
C GLY A 92 -7.73 -0.31 33.64
N GLN A 93 -7.40 -0.82 32.44
CA GLN A 93 -6.02 -0.92 31.94
C GLN A 93 -5.78 -0.04 30.72
N TRP A 94 -4.66 0.65 30.71
CA TRP A 94 -4.20 1.41 29.56
C TRP A 94 -3.67 0.47 28.47
N ARG A 95 -4.18 0.64 27.27
CA ARG A 95 -3.78 -0.13 26.09
C ARG A 95 -3.32 0.81 24.98
N PHE A 96 -2.51 0.27 24.09
CA PHE A 96 -2.00 0.98 22.92
C PHE A 96 -2.49 0.27 21.66
N SER A 97 -2.85 1.05 20.67
CA SER A 97 -3.11 0.57 19.32
C SER A 97 -2.23 1.34 18.34
N ALA A 98 -1.46 0.62 17.54
CA ALA A 98 -0.70 1.21 16.44
C ALA A 98 -1.58 1.23 15.20
N GLU A 99 -1.81 2.43 14.68
CA GLU A 99 -2.62 2.67 13.49
C GLU A 99 -1.81 3.41 12.44
N ILE A 100 -2.06 3.11 11.17
CA ILE A 100 -1.48 3.82 10.05
C ILE A 100 -2.60 4.55 9.33
N GLU A 101 -2.48 5.85 9.23
CA GLU A 101 -3.30 6.65 8.32
C GLU A 101 -2.65 6.61 6.94
N ALA A 102 -3.19 5.77 6.08
CA ALA A 102 -2.58 5.46 4.80
C ALA A 102 -2.64 6.64 3.82
N THR A 103 -1.54 6.88 3.14
CA THR A 103 -1.46 7.74 1.96
C THR A 103 -1.48 6.93 0.68
N THR A 104 -0.90 5.73 0.71
CA THR A 104 -0.80 4.84 -0.44
C THR A 104 -0.93 3.39 -0.01
N VAL A 105 -1.69 2.62 -0.77
CA VAL A 105 -1.85 1.17 -0.60
C VAL A 105 -1.75 0.51 -1.97
N GLY A 106 -1.08 -0.61 -2.04
CA GLY A 106 -0.97 -1.40 -3.25
C GLY A 106 -0.76 -2.88 -2.98
N HIS A 107 -0.90 -3.69 -4.02
CA HIS A 107 -0.49 -5.09 -3.96
C HIS A 107 1.02 -5.23 -4.02
N ASP A 108 1.57 -6.17 -3.30
CA ASP A 108 2.97 -6.55 -3.41
C ASP A 108 3.17 -7.48 -4.61
N LEU A 109 3.64 -6.92 -5.71
CA LEU A 109 3.83 -7.66 -6.98
C LEU A 109 5.01 -8.63 -6.95
N SER A 110 5.80 -8.68 -5.89
CA SER A 110 6.78 -9.75 -5.70
C SER A 110 6.12 -11.11 -5.44
N ARG A 111 4.81 -11.11 -5.14
CA ARG A 111 4.05 -12.31 -4.79
C ARG A 111 2.93 -12.67 -5.74
N GLY A 112 2.66 -11.84 -6.73
CA GLY A 112 1.59 -12.08 -7.69
C GLY A 112 1.45 -10.94 -8.69
N THR A 113 0.40 -11.01 -9.48
CA THR A 113 0.06 -10.01 -10.50
C THR A 113 -1.19 -9.23 -10.10
N ALA A 114 -1.33 -8.03 -10.61
CA ALA A 114 -2.52 -7.21 -10.44
C ALA A 114 -2.84 -6.46 -11.72
N ASP A 115 -4.13 -6.29 -11.99
CA ASP A 115 -4.62 -5.47 -13.10
C ASP A 115 -4.93 -4.06 -12.60
N PHE A 116 -4.45 -3.07 -13.32
CA PHE A 116 -4.67 -1.67 -12.98
C PHE A 116 -5.73 -1.06 -13.90
N ARG A 117 -6.73 -0.43 -13.30
CA ARG A 117 -7.76 0.36 -13.96
C ARG A 117 -7.70 1.79 -13.45
N PRO A 118 -7.37 2.78 -14.30
CA PRO A 118 -7.30 4.16 -13.87
C PRO A 118 -8.70 4.69 -13.52
N VAL A 119 -8.78 5.45 -12.43
CA VAL A 119 -9.98 6.19 -12.03
C VAL A 119 -9.76 7.68 -12.29
N HIS A 120 -10.56 8.25 -13.15
CA HIS A 120 -10.49 9.68 -13.45
C HIS A 120 -11.19 10.47 -12.34
N ARG A 121 -10.43 11.26 -11.60
CA ARG A 121 -10.98 12.23 -10.65
C ARG A 121 -11.55 13.39 -11.45
N GLY A 122 -12.89 13.40 -11.65
CA GLY A 122 -13.71 14.60 -11.85
C GLY A 122 -13.31 15.64 -12.91
N GLY A 123 -12.43 15.31 -13.81
CA GLY A 123 -12.08 16.12 -14.98
C GLY A 123 -11.69 15.17 -16.10
N ALA A 124 -12.39 15.23 -17.23
CA ALA A 124 -11.90 14.59 -18.43
C ALA A 124 -10.46 15.08 -18.65
N LEU A 125 -9.52 14.15 -18.84
CA LEU A 125 -8.19 14.50 -19.33
C LEU A 125 -8.40 15.40 -20.54
N THR A 126 -7.85 16.60 -20.48
CA THR A 126 -7.88 17.49 -21.63
C THR A 126 -7.13 16.82 -22.79
N ASP A 127 -7.43 17.22 -24.00
CA ASP A 127 -6.70 16.68 -25.15
C ASP A 127 -5.19 16.99 -25.05
N GLU A 128 -4.83 18.08 -24.36
CA GLU A 128 -3.45 18.44 -24.02
C GLU A 128 -2.81 17.42 -23.06
N ASP A 129 -3.49 17.03 -21.97
CA ASP A 129 -2.99 16.01 -21.04
C ASP A 129 -2.76 14.64 -21.71
N ARG A 130 -3.64 14.30 -22.68
CA ARG A 130 -3.51 13.07 -23.47
C ARG A 130 -2.34 13.11 -24.41
N GLN A 131 -2.06 14.29 -24.97
CA GLN A 131 -0.96 14.50 -25.90
C GLN A 131 0.38 14.48 -25.18
N GLU A 132 0.48 15.15 -24.02
CA GLU A 132 1.66 15.10 -23.17
C GLU A 132 2.00 13.66 -22.71
N ALA A 133 0.96 12.89 -22.33
CA ALA A 133 1.15 11.49 -21.94
C ALA A 133 1.64 10.61 -23.10
N ARG A 134 1.19 10.87 -24.34
CA ARG A 134 1.66 10.16 -25.53
C ARG A 134 3.10 10.54 -25.87
N GLU A 135 3.42 11.82 -25.83
CA GLU A 135 4.78 12.31 -26.11
C GLU A 135 5.80 11.77 -25.08
N ALA A 136 5.39 11.71 -23.79
CA ALA A 136 6.21 11.10 -22.75
C ALA A 136 6.42 9.59 -22.99
N ALA A 137 5.38 8.88 -23.42
CA ALA A 137 5.49 7.45 -23.74
C ALA A 137 6.36 7.20 -24.96
N ASP A 138 6.26 8.05 -25.99
CA ASP A 138 7.08 7.95 -27.20
C ASP A 138 8.55 8.26 -26.91
N GLN A 139 8.83 9.26 -26.06
CA GLN A 139 10.19 9.55 -25.61
C GLN A 139 10.80 8.40 -24.82
N TRP A 140 10.01 7.75 -23.99
CA TRP A 140 10.44 6.57 -23.24
C TRP A 140 10.76 5.39 -24.16
N ALA A 141 9.96 5.19 -25.20
CA ALA A 141 10.17 4.13 -26.19
C ALA A 141 11.40 4.36 -27.08
N LEU A 142 11.82 5.62 -27.26
CA LEU A 142 13.01 6.00 -28.05
C LEU A 142 14.31 5.97 -27.24
N THR A 143 14.26 5.80 -25.92
CA THR A 143 15.45 5.68 -25.07
C THR A 143 16.01 4.26 -25.23
N PRO A 144 17.21 4.05 -25.81
CA PRO A 144 17.76 2.71 -25.97
C PRO A 144 17.96 2.07 -24.59
N SER A 145 17.49 0.83 -24.46
CA SER A 145 17.75 0.06 -23.25
C SER A 145 19.25 -0.17 -23.12
N THR A 146 19.78 0.00 -21.94
CA THR A 146 21.21 -0.13 -21.58
C THR A 146 21.79 -1.51 -21.96
N GLU A 147 20.97 -2.47 -22.37
CA GLU A 147 21.40 -3.79 -22.83
C GLU A 147 21.94 -3.81 -24.27
N GLU A 148 21.60 -2.83 -25.10
CA GLU A 148 22.14 -2.76 -26.48
C GLU A 148 23.50 -2.09 -26.54
N GLU A 149 23.82 -1.17 -25.61
CA GLU A 149 25.16 -0.56 -25.54
C GLU A 149 26.24 -1.57 -25.09
N ALA A 150 25.88 -2.57 -24.29
CA ALA A 150 26.82 -3.60 -23.83
C ALA A 150 27.19 -4.60 -24.93
N LYS A 151 26.42 -4.70 -26.02
CA LYS A 151 26.71 -5.59 -27.17
C LYS A 151 27.54 -4.92 -28.27
N GLN A 152 27.63 -3.60 -28.29
CA GLN A 152 28.46 -2.87 -29.28
C GLN A 152 29.86 -2.56 -28.78
N ALA A 153 30.16 -2.78 -27.49
CA ALA A 153 31.47 -2.55 -26.88
C ALA A 153 32.28 -3.83 -26.63
N ALA A 154 31.88 -4.95 -27.22
CA ALA A 154 32.61 -6.22 -27.13
C ALA A 154 33.22 -6.62 -28.47
#